data_ed2f7abb0417719e038886ada761557f
#
_entry.id   ed2f7abb0417719e038886ada761557f
#
_cell.length_a   1.000
_cell.length_b   1.000
_cell.length_c   1.000
_cell.angle_alpha   90.00
_cell.angle_beta   90.00
_cell.angle_gamma   90.00
#
_symmetry.space_group_name_H-M   'P 1'
#
loop_
_entity.id
_entity.type
_entity.pdbx_description
1 polymer ?
#
loop_
_entity_poly.entity_id
_entity_poly.type
_entity_poly.pdbx_seq_one_letter_code
_entity_poly.pdbx_strand_id
1 'polypeptide(L)'
;MNNPGVYKLFVYGSLRSGFKSHAYEYISRFFSFDGIGKVNGKLFDMGTYPAGVPAADAFIVGELYTIKNEPEFSWAIGQLDDYEGVSVVTDEIQLFRRDLVDVFTENATTIAWIFWYTGSVEGKPLIESGDLIQYLQQKK
;
A
#
# COMPACT_ATOMS: atom_id res chain seq x y z
N MET A 1 -11.95 18.21 2.38
CA MET A 1 -11.38 17.12 3.16
C MET A 1 -10.01 17.53 3.71
N ASN A 2 -9.80 17.22 4.94
CA ASN A 2 -8.58 17.65 5.59
C ASN A 2 -7.44 16.68 5.34
N ASN A 3 -6.34 17.25 4.87
CA ASN A 3 -5.09 16.53 4.79
C ASN A 3 -4.37 16.79 6.12
N PRO A 4 -4.13 15.75 6.95
CA PRO A 4 -3.48 15.95 8.25
C PRO A 4 -2.00 16.30 8.14
N GLY A 5 -1.53 16.73 6.97
CA GLY A 5 -0.13 17.07 6.76
C GLY A 5 0.76 15.89 6.48
N VAL A 6 0.17 14.76 6.10
CA VAL A 6 0.94 13.56 5.76
C VAL A 6 1.01 13.45 4.24
N TYR A 7 2.22 13.50 3.71
CA TYR A 7 2.47 13.51 2.27
C TYR A 7 3.25 12.27 1.82
N LYS A 8 3.20 11.21 2.61
CA LYS A 8 3.90 9.96 2.32
C LYS A 8 2.89 8.85 2.03
N LEU A 9 3.35 7.89 1.22
CA LEU A 9 2.55 6.74 0.83
C LEU A 9 3.37 5.47 1.02
N PHE A 10 2.77 4.46 1.64
CA PHE A 10 3.38 3.14 1.80
C PHE A 10 2.67 2.16 0.89
N VAL A 11 3.42 1.44 0.07
CA VAL A 11 2.86 0.48 -0.88
C VAL A 11 3.47 -0.91 -0.66
N TYR A 12 2.65 -1.94 -0.73
CA TYR A 12 3.09 -3.30 -0.46
C TYR A 12 2.73 -4.30 -1.56
N GLY A 13 2.01 -3.86 -2.57
CA GLY A 13 1.52 -4.73 -3.65
C GLY A 13 2.04 -4.30 -5.01
N SER A 14 1.15 -4.28 -6.00
CA SER A 14 1.53 -4.00 -7.38
C SER A 14 2.06 -2.58 -7.60
N LEU A 15 1.89 -1.70 -6.62
CA LEU A 15 2.45 -0.35 -6.68
C LEU A 15 3.94 -0.32 -6.38
N ARG A 16 4.52 -1.44 -5.90
CA ARG A 16 5.96 -1.51 -5.62
C ARG A 16 6.76 -1.49 -6.92
N SER A 17 7.98 -0.94 -6.82
CA SER A 17 8.86 -0.75 -7.98
C SER A 17 9.20 -2.07 -8.71
N GLY A 18 9.20 -3.19 -7.97
CA GLY A 18 9.52 -4.48 -8.56
C GLY A 18 8.51 -4.97 -9.60
N PHE A 19 7.31 -4.44 -9.62
CA PHE A 19 6.27 -4.88 -10.55
C PHE A 19 6.23 -4.07 -11.84
N LYS A 20 6.76 -2.85 -11.84
CA LYS A 20 6.80 -1.97 -13.01
C LYS A 20 5.43 -1.85 -13.70
N SER A 21 4.38 -1.80 -12.89
CA SER A 21 3.02 -1.66 -13.39
C SER A 21 2.75 -0.22 -13.84
N HIS A 22 1.61 0.01 -14.50
CA HIS A 22 1.20 1.37 -14.84
C HIS A 22 1.02 2.21 -13.57
N ALA A 23 0.52 1.60 -12.50
CA ALA A 23 0.36 2.29 -11.23
C ALA A 23 1.71 2.68 -10.65
N TYR A 24 2.72 1.80 -10.77
CA TYR A 24 4.07 2.15 -10.32
C TYR A 24 4.63 3.31 -11.14
N GLU A 25 4.42 3.31 -12.46
CA GLU A 25 4.88 4.41 -13.29
C GLU A 25 4.25 5.73 -12.85
N TYR A 26 2.97 5.70 -12.52
CA TYR A 26 2.29 6.87 -12.00
C TYR A 26 2.93 7.34 -10.68
N ILE A 27 3.17 6.40 -9.76
CA ILE A 27 3.80 6.73 -8.48
C ILE A 27 5.18 7.35 -8.71
N SER A 28 6.00 6.76 -9.57
CA SER A 28 7.35 7.27 -9.79
C SER A 28 7.36 8.66 -10.38
N ARG A 29 6.28 9.05 -11.06
CA ARG A 29 6.16 10.39 -11.64
C ARG A 29 5.88 11.46 -10.57
N PHE A 30 5.03 11.15 -9.60
CA PHE A 30 4.57 12.12 -8.62
C PHE A 30 5.18 11.95 -7.23
N PHE A 31 5.83 10.83 -6.97
CA PHE A 31 6.40 10.52 -5.67
C PHE A 31 7.86 10.13 -5.79
N SER A 32 8.63 10.43 -4.73
CA SER A 32 10.03 10.01 -4.63
C SER A 32 10.14 8.81 -3.71
N PHE A 33 10.94 7.83 -4.10
CA PHE A 33 11.19 6.64 -3.30
C PHE A 33 12.05 7.00 -2.08
N ASP A 34 11.57 6.67 -0.88
CA ASP A 34 12.28 6.96 0.36
C ASP A 34 12.99 5.75 0.94
N GLY A 35 12.60 4.56 0.54
CA GLY A 35 13.24 3.34 1.04
C GLY A 35 12.24 2.26 1.38
N ILE A 36 12.77 1.16 1.90
CA ILE A 36 11.97 0.03 2.35
C ILE A 36 11.49 0.29 3.77
N GLY A 37 10.25 -0.11 4.05
CA GLY A 37 9.69 0.01 5.39
C GLY A 37 8.81 -1.16 5.73
N LYS A 38 8.32 -1.18 6.96
CA LYS A 38 7.41 -2.21 7.45
C LYS A 38 6.26 -1.56 8.19
N VAL A 39 5.10 -2.18 8.10
CA VAL A 39 3.93 -1.77 8.89
C VAL A 39 3.38 -2.98 9.61
N ASN A 40 2.65 -2.74 10.71
CA ASN A 40 1.98 -3.82 11.42
C ASN A 40 0.77 -4.27 10.60
N GLY A 41 0.81 -5.52 10.14
CA GLY A 41 -0.27 -6.06 9.32
C GLY A 41 0.04 -7.47 8.87
N LYS A 42 -0.95 -8.09 8.22
CA LYS A 42 -0.80 -9.41 7.61
C LYS A 42 -1.12 -9.30 6.14
N LEU A 43 -0.38 -10.03 5.33
CA LEU A 43 -0.52 -10.02 3.89
C LEU A 43 -1.02 -11.40 3.43
N PHE A 44 -2.06 -11.40 2.62
CA PHE A 44 -2.68 -12.63 2.12
C PHE A 44 -2.65 -12.69 0.60
N ASP A 45 -2.53 -13.91 0.07
CA ASP A 45 -2.53 -14.15 -1.38
C ASP A 45 -3.96 -14.39 -1.84
N MET A 46 -4.52 -13.42 -2.54
CA MET A 46 -5.90 -13.51 -3.06
C MET A 46 -5.94 -14.13 -4.46
N GLY A 47 -4.79 -14.54 -4.98
CA GLY A 47 -4.68 -15.11 -6.32
C GLY A 47 -4.20 -14.09 -7.33
N THR A 48 -4.98 -13.07 -7.57
CA THR A 48 -4.64 -12.03 -8.56
C THR A 48 -4.01 -10.79 -7.94
N TYR A 49 -4.11 -10.64 -6.62
CA TYR A 49 -3.53 -9.49 -5.92
C TYR A 49 -3.29 -9.87 -4.45
N PRO A 50 -2.42 -9.12 -3.74
CA PRO A 50 -2.25 -9.32 -2.31
C PRO A 50 -3.27 -8.48 -1.55
N ALA A 51 -3.71 -8.99 -0.40
CA ALA A 51 -4.61 -8.27 0.49
C ALA A 51 -3.88 -8.00 1.81
N GLY A 52 -3.66 -6.73 2.14
CA GLY A 52 -3.08 -6.34 3.40
C GLY A 52 -4.15 -5.91 4.38
N VAL A 53 -4.10 -6.44 5.60
CA VAL A 53 -5.03 -6.08 6.65
C VAL A 53 -4.26 -5.72 7.92
N PRO A 54 -4.79 -4.84 8.77
CA PRO A 54 -4.10 -4.48 10.02
C PRO A 54 -3.96 -5.69 10.94
N ALA A 55 -2.80 -5.80 11.61
CA ALA A 55 -2.58 -6.84 12.60
C ALA A 55 -1.42 -6.42 13.50
N ALA A 56 -1.55 -6.61 14.80
CA ALA A 56 -0.54 -6.18 15.74
C ALA A 56 0.63 -7.15 15.86
N ASP A 57 0.44 -8.40 15.45
CA ASP A 57 1.41 -9.47 15.68
C ASP A 57 2.21 -9.88 14.44
N ALA A 58 2.17 -9.06 13.38
CA ALA A 58 2.88 -9.37 12.15
C ALA A 58 3.29 -8.08 11.44
N PHE A 59 4.13 -8.20 10.42
CA PHE A 59 4.61 -7.07 9.64
C PHE A 59 4.44 -7.32 8.15
N ILE A 60 4.16 -6.24 7.42
CA ILE A 60 4.15 -6.23 5.95
C ILE A 60 5.34 -5.39 5.51
N VAL A 61 6.15 -5.93 4.61
CA VAL A 61 7.29 -5.21 4.02
C VAL A 61 6.81 -4.49 2.77
N GLY A 62 7.21 -3.25 2.59
CA GLY A 62 6.84 -2.48 1.43
C GLY A 62 7.78 -1.32 1.17
N GLU A 63 7.32 -0.38 0.39
CA GLU A 63 8.11 0.77 -0.05
C GLU A 63 7.45 2.06 0.39
N LEU A 64 8.26 2.98 0.89
CA LEU A 64 7.80 4.29 1.36
C LEU A 64 8.14 5.34 0.31
N TYR A 65 7.17 6.20 0.02
CA TYR A 65 7.30 7.28 -0.96
C TYR A 65 6.84 8.60 -0.37
N THR A 66 7.41 9.70 -0.87
CA THR A 66 6.99 11.05 -0.49
C THR A 66 6.59 11.81 -1.76
N ILE A 67 5.51 12.57 -1.70
CA ILE A 67 5.08 13.41 -2.82
C ILE A 67 6.20 14.39 -3.20
N LYS A 68 6.41 14.59 -4.50
CA LYS A 68 7.43 15.53 -4.98
C LYS A 68 6.97 16.97 -4.83
N ASN A 69 5.67 17.22 -4.98
CA ASN A 69 5.10 18.56 -4.93
C ASN A 69 3.86 18.51 -4.03
N GLU A 70 3.97 19.04 -2.82
CA GLU A 70 2.90 18.96 -1.82
C GLU A 70 1.55 19.46 -2.30
N PRO A 71 1.45 20.59 -3.04
CA PRO A 71 0.16 21.04 -3.55
C PRO A 71 -0.55 20.04 -4.46
N GLU A 72 0.17 19.11 -5.07
CA GLU A 72 -0.41 18.09 -5.94
C GLU A 72 -0.86 16.84 -5.20
N PHE A 73 -0.56 16.74 -3.90
CA PHE A 73 -0.78 15.50 -3.16
C PHE A 73 -2.24 15.03 -3.22
N SER A 74 -3.19 15.92 -2.95
CA SER A 74 -4.60 15.53 -2.92
C SER A 74 -5.05 14.96 -4.26
N TRP A 75 -4.63 15.57 -5.36
CA TRP A 75 -4.97 15.07 -6.68
C TRP A 75 -4.28 13.73 -6.96
N ALA A 76 -3.00 13.64 -6.64
CA ALA A 76 -2.23 12.43 -6.91
C ALA A 76 -2.76 11.23 -6.11
N ILE A 77 -3.03 11.43 -4.82
CA ILE A 77 -3.53 10.33 -4.00
C ILE A 77 -4.95 9.94 -4.41
N GLY A 78 -5.74 10.90 -4.88
CA GLY A 78 -7.09 10.62 -5.37
C GLY A 78 -7.10 9.69 -6.57
N GLN A 79 -6.12 9.81 -7.45
CA GLN A 79 -6.00 8.91 -8.60
C GLN A 79 -5.69 7.48 -8.14
N LEU A 80 -4.87 7.34 -7.11
CA LEU A 80 -4.57 6.03 -6.55
C LEU A 80 -5.78 5.45 -5.81
N ASP A 81 -6.58 6.30 -5.16
CA ASP A 81 -7.83 5.85 -4.55
C ASP A 81 -8.73 5.18 -5.60
N ASP A 82 -8.83 5.77 -6.79
CA ASP A 82 -9.64 5.20 -7.86
C ASP A 82 -9.06 3.87 -8.33
N TYR A 83 -7.75 3.79 -8.48
CA TYR A 83 -7.07 2.56 -8.88
C TYR A 83 -7.30 1.45 -7.87
N GLU A 84 -7.25 1.76 -6.58
CA GLU A 84 -7.40 0.77 -5.51
C GLU A 84 -8.87 0.47 -5.15
N GLY A 85 -9.81 1.17 -5.75
CA GLY A 85 -11.21 0.94 -5.48
C GLY A 85 -11.68 1.53 -4.16
N VAL A 86 -11.02 2.56 -3.67
CA VAL A 86 -11.42 3.27 -2.45
C VAL A 86 -12.67 4.09 -2.71
N SER A 87 -12.71 4.76 -3.86
CA SER A 87 -13.85 5.58 -4.25
C SER A 87 -14.70 4.79 -5.26
N VAL A 88 -15.78 4.19 -4.79
CA VAL A 88 -16.67 3.42 -5.67
C VAL A 88 -17.89 4.25 -6.02
N VAL A 89 -18.45 3.99 -7.19
CA VAL A 89 -19.64 4.67 -7.70
C VAL A 89 -20.77 3.66 -7.73
N THR A 90 -21.85 3.92 -7.05
CA THR A 90 -23.03 3.06 -7.01
C THR A 90 -22.64 1.60 -6.69
N ASP A 91 -23.45 0.77 -6.48
CA ASP A 91 -23.47 -0.67 -6.20
C ASP A 91 -22.16 -1.46 -6.20
N GLU A 92 -21.01 -0.84 -6.42
CA GLU A 92 -19.73 -1.52 -6.38
C GLU A 92 -19.26 -1.72 -4.94
N ILE A 93 -18.53 -2.81 -4.72
CA ILE A 93 -17.97 -3.09 -3.40
C ILE A 93 -16.62 -2.39 -3.30
N GLN A 94 -16.46 -1.61 -2.24
CA GLN A 94 -15.17 -0.98 -1.96
C GLN A 94 -14.19 -2.05 -1.50
N LEU A 95 -13.13 -2.29 -2.28
CA LEU A 95 -12.15 -3.33 -1.98
C LEU A 95 -11.05 -2.86 -1.03
N PHE A 96 -10.70 -1.58 -1.07
CA PHE A 96 -9.63 -1.04 -0.23
C PHE A 96 -10.08 0.26 0.40
N ARG A 97 -9.53 0.55 1.56
CA ARG A 97 -9.69 1.87 2.18
C ARG A 97 -8.32 2.47 2.42
N ARG A 98 -8.21 3.78 2.29
CA ARG A 98 -6.98 4.49 2.58
C ARG A 98 -6.98 4.95 4.03
N ASP A 99 -5.90 4.68 4.75
CA ASP A 99 -5.80 4.99 6.17
C ASP A 99 -4.37 5.40 6.49
N LEU A 100 -4.17 5.99 7.66
CA LEU A 100 -2.84 6.33 8.15
C LEU A 100 -2.26 5.17 8.93
N VAL A 101 -0.94 5.00 8.85
CA VAL A 101 -0.25 3.90 9.51
C VAL A 101 1.15 4.34 9.92
N ASP A 102 1.66 3.78 11.01
CA ASP A 102 3.06 3.95 11.37
C ASP A 102 3.92 3.05 10.49
N VAL A 103 4.94 3.64 9.87
CA VAL A 103 5.89 2.91 9.03
C VAL A 103 7.23 2.89 9.75
N PHE A 104 7.76 1.69 9.94
CA PHE A 104 9.06 1.49 10.59
C PHE A 104 10.12 1.32 9.52
N THR A 105 11.09 2.23 9.50
CA THR A 105 12.23 2.13 8.59
C THR A 105 13.46 1.77 9.40
N GLU A 106 14.58 1.60 8.72
CA GLU A 106 15.82 1.22 9.38
C GLU A 106 16.20 2.17 10.52
N ASN A 107 15.96 3.45 10.34
CA ASN A 107 16.44 4.49 11.27
C ASN A 107 15.35 5.26 11.99
N ALA A 108 14.08 5.05 11.63
CA ALA A 108 13.03 5.93 12.17
C ALA A 108 11.65 5.33 12.03
N THR A 109 10.68 5.98 12.66
CA THR A 109 9.27 5.69 12.48
C THR A 109 8.63 6.94 11.89
N THR A 110 7.80 6.77 10.88
CA THR A 110 7.08 7.88 10.26
C THR A 110 5.65 7.44 9.99
N ILE A 111 4.80 8.40 9.60
CA ILE A 111 3.40 8.14 9.31
C ILE A 111 3.19 8.26 7.81
N ALA A 112 2.43 7.34 7.23
CA ALA A 112 2.12 7.36 5.80
C ALA A 112 0.71 6.86 5.56
N TRP A 113 0.20 7.12 4.36
CA TRP A 113 -1.05 6.56 3.91
C TRP A 113 -0.81 5.15 3.40
N ILE A 114 -1.79 4.25 3.63
CA ILE A 114 -1.75 2.87 3.17
C ILE A 114 -3.13 2.50 2.66
N PHE A 115 -3.19 1.54 1.75
CA PHE A 115 -4.46 0.98 1.26
C PHE A 115 -4.67 -0.38 1.90
N TRP A 116 -5.63 -0.46 2.84
CA TRP A 116 -5.98 -1.71 3.50
C TRP A 116 -7.13 -2.41 2.76
N TYR A 117 -7.04 -3.72 2.65
CA TYR A 117 -8.12 -4.52 2.06
C TYR A 117 -9.32 -4.52 3.01
N THR A 118 -10.52 -4.37 2.47
CA THR A 118 -11.74 -4.27 3.27
C THR A 118 -12.56 -5.55 3.31
N GLY A 119 -12.23 -6.52 2.45
CA GLY A 119 -12.99 -7.76 2.38
C GLY A 119 -12.46 -8.84 3.30
N SER A 120 -13.01 -10.04 3.18
CA SER A 120 -12.58 -11.17 3.98
C SER A 120 -11.35 -11.83 3.38
N VAL A 121 -10.41 -12.21 4.24
CA VAL A 121 -9.22 -12.97 3.84
C VAL A 121 -9.31 -14.41 4.38
N GLU A 122 -10.48 -14.79 4.90
CA GLU A 122 -10.66 -16.12 5.46
C GLU A 122 -10.40 -17.20 4.41
N GLY A 123 -9.63 -18.20 4.80
CA GLY A 123 -9.28 -19.31 3.89
C GLY A 123 -8.21 -18.99 2.87
N LYS A 124 -7.67 -17.78 2.86
CA LYS A 124 -6.64 -17.42 1.89
C LYS A 124 -5.24 -17.68 2.47
N PRO A 125 -4.28 -18.06 1.61
CA PRO A 125 -2.91 -18.30 2.08
C PRO A 125 -2.28 -17.05 2.70
N LEU A 126 -1.68 -17.21 3.87
CA LEU A 126 -0.96 -16.13 4.52
C LEU A 126 0.44 -16.03 3.92
N ILE A 127 0.87 -14.83 3.58
CA ILE A 127 2.24 -14.57 3.14
C ILE A 127 3.04 -14.31 4.41
N GLU A 128 3.62 -15.34 4.98
CA GLU A 128 4.23 -15.29 6.31
C GLU A 128 5.38 -14.31 6.41
N SER A 129 6.17 -14.14 5.35
CA SER A 129 7.27 -13.19 5.34
C SER A 129 6.77 -11.75 5.34
N GLY A 130 5.52 -11.51 4.95
CA GLY A 130 4.99 -10.17 4.79
C GLY A 130 5.58 -9.42 3.60
N ASP A 131 6.38 -10.08 2.78
CA ASP A 131 7.04 -9.48 1.63
C ASP A 131 6.56 -10.15 0.34
N LEU A 132 5.72 -9.47 -0.40
CA LEU A 132 5.11 -10.04 -1.61
C LEU A 132 6.17 -10.45 -2.64
N ILE A 133 7.19 -9.64 -2.82
CA ILE A 133 8.23 -9.94 -3.82
C ILE A 133 8.96 -11.22 -3.45
N GLN A 134 9.36 -11.36 -2.18
CA GLN A 134 10.02 -12.57 -1.70
C GLN A 134 9.10 -13.79 -1.85
N TYR A 135 7.84 -13.64 -1.49
CA TYR A 135 6.86 -14.71 -1.59
C TYR A 135 6.71 -15.21 -3.04
N LEU A 136 6.62 -14.29 -3.99
CA LEU A 136 6.47 -14.65 -5.40
C LEU A 136 7.74 -15.36 -5.93
N GLN A 137 8.91 -14.98 -5.44
CA GLN A 137 10.15 -15.64 -5.82
C GLN A 137 10.22 -17.07 -5.30
N GLN A 138 9.74 -17.30 -4.07
CA GLN A 138 9.74 -18.63 -3.47
C GLN A 138 8.70 -19.55 -4.07
N LYS A 139 7.64 -18.98 -4.61
CA LYS A 139 6.50 -19.73 -5.12
C LYS A 139 6.80 -20.43 -6.44
N LYS A 140 7.82 -20.07 -7.13
CA LYS A 140 8.15 -20.64 -8.43
C LYS A 140 8.60 -22.10 -8.33
#